data_a4cf444ef3a2ed63901631b3d2262464
#
_entry.id   a4cf444ef3a2ed63901631b3d2262464
#
_cell.length_a   1.000
_cell.length_b   1.000
_cell.length_c   1.000
_cell.angle_alpha   90.00
_cell.angle_beta   90.00
_cell.angle_gamma   90.00
#
_symmetry.space_group_name_H-M   'P 1'
#
loop_
_entity.id
_entity.type
_entity.pdbx_description
1 polymer ?
#
loop_
_entity_poly.entity_id
_entity_poly.type
_entity_poly.pdbx_seq_one_letter_code
_entity_poly.pdbx_strand_id
1 'polypeptide(L)'
;MKVPCNRVAMITALVLTTTFALAGEQTVDQKDKAFTINGAKVTSLKIKVGDVISFKNLDPYFHNVFSLSDAKLFDLGSFPQGQARSVTFDKAGKVEVECAIHPQMKLTVEVK
;
A
#
# COMPACT_ATOMS: atom_id res chain seq x y z
N MET A 1 32.13 54.32 -23.87
CA MET A 1 32.51 52.93 -23.63
C MET A 1 31.24 52.12 -23.35
N LYS A 2 30.75 51.40 -24.37
CA LYS A 2 29.56 50.59 -24.20
C LYS A 2 29.99 49.23 -23.62
N VAL A 3 29.56 48.94 -22.40
CA VAL A 3 29.62 47.60 -21.84
C VAL A 3 28.65 46.71 -22.62
N PRO A 4 29.13 45.64 -23.25
CA PRO A 4 28.18 44.75 -23.91
C PRO A 4 27.28 44.16 -22.84
N CYS A 5 26.01 44.45 -22.94
CA CYS A 5 25.01 43.69 -22.22
C CYS A 5 25.12 42.25 -22.69
N ASN A 6 25.85 41.45 -21.94
CA ASN A 6 25.72 40.03 -22.02
C ASN A 6 24.31 39.71 -21.55
N ARG A 7 23.40 39.65 -22.50
CA ARG A 7 22.15 38.95 -22.25
C ARG A 7 22.53 37.49 -22.08
N VAL A 8 22.76 37.10 -20.86
CA VAL A 8 22.68 35.69 -20.52
C VAL A 8 21.25 35.29 -20.82
N ALA A 9 21.04 34.70 -21.99
CA ALA A 9 19.79 34.05 -22.27
C ALA A 9 19.68 32.95 -21.21
N MET A 10 18.90 33.19 -20.16
CA MET A 10 18.44 32.12 -19.30
C MET A 10 17.61 31.22 -20.17
N ILE A 11 18.23 30.16 -20.67
CA ILE A 11 17.49 29.03 -21.21
C ILE A 11 16.89 28.38 -19.97
N THR A 12 15.69 28.78 -19.61
CA THR A 12 14.84 27.97 -18.74
C THR A 12 14.58 26.69 -19.51
N ALA A 13 15.45 25.73 -19.33
CA ALA A 13 15.14 24.38 -19.73
C ALA A 13 13.91 23.98 -18.92
N LEU A 14 12.75 23.93 -19.57
CA LEU A 14 11.57 23.29 -19.03
C LEU A 14 11.93 21.82 -18.86
N VAL A 15 12.44 21.46 -17.70
CA VAL A 15 12.60 20.07 -17.33
C VAL A 15 11.19 19.55 -17.10
N LEU A 16 10.62 18.93 -18.12
CA LEU A 16 9.47 18.07 -17.94
C LEU A 16 9.92 16.91 -17.04
N THR A 17 9.83 17.14 -15.73
CA THR A 17 9.85 16.04 -14.79
C THR A 17 8.53 15.31 -14.96
N THR A 18 8.52 14.27 -15.80
CA THR A 18 7.49 13.25 -15.70
C THR A 18 7.65 12.62 -14.34
N THR A 19 6.88 13.09 -13.37
CA THR A 19 6.72 12.42 -12.10
C THR A 19 5.96 11.12 -12.39
N PHE A 20 6.70 10.03 -12.58
CA PHE A 20 6.11 8.72 -12.43
C PHE A 20 5.68 8.62 -10.97
N ALA A 21 4.37 8.52 -10.73
CA ALA A 21 3.89 8.13 -9.41
C ALA A 21 4.42 6.72 -9.15
N LEU A 22 5.48 6.62 -8.35
CA LEU A 22 5.96 5.32 -7.87
C LEU A 22 4.83 4.69 -7.08
N ALA A 23 4.57 3.41 -7.36
CA ALA A 23 3.68 2.61 -6.55
C ALA A 23 4.13 2.69 -5.09
N GLY A 24 3.23 3.07 -4.19
CA GLY A 24 3.50 3.14 -2.77
C GLY A 24 3.49 1.74 -2.16
N GLU A 25 4.23 1.56 -1.07
CA GLU A 25 4.16 0.37 -0.23
C GLU A 25 3.69 0.77 1.16
N GLN A 26 2.65 0.07 1.64
CA GLN A 26 2.10 0.23 2.97
C GLN A 26 2.27 -1.08 3.73
N THR A 27 2.79 -1.00 4.95
CA THR A 27 2.79 -2.15 5.86
C THR A 27 1.54 -2.11 6.73
N VAL A 28 0.82 -3.23 6.76
CA VAL A 28 -0.30 -3.47 7.67
C VAL A 28 0.08 -4.64 8.55
N ASP A 29 0.16 -4.38 9.85
CA ASP A 29 0.49 -5.42 10.83
C ASP A 29 -0.76 -6.17 11.27
N GLN A 30 -0.59 -7.42 11.65
CA GLN A 30 -1.60 -8.22 12.34
C GLN A 30 -1.17 -8.33 13.80
N LYS A 31 -1.85 -7.62 14.67
CA LYS A 31 -1.53 -7.51 16.10
C LYS A 31 -2.80 -7.60 16.94
N ASP A 32 -2.76 -8.44 17.97
CA ASP A 32 -3.89 -8.65 18.89
C ASP A 32 -5.20 -8.96 18.15
N LYS A 33 -5.12 -9.82 17.13
CA LYS A 33 -6.26 -10.22 16.27
C LYS A 33 -6.93 -9.02 15.57
N ALA A 34 -6.14 -8.03 15.17
CA ALA A 34 -6.60 -6.85 14.44
C ALA A 34 -5.58 -6.48 13.37
N PHE A 35 -6.06 -5.80 12.32
CA PHE A 35 -5.17 -5.11 11.40
C PHE A 35 -4.79 -3.76 12.00
N THR A 36 -3.49 -3.47 12.02
CA THR A 36 -2.95 -2.23 12.60
C THR A 36 -1.96 -1.55 11.67
N ILE A 37 -1.87 -0.23 11.79
CA ILE A 37 -0.82 0.56 11.16
C ILE A 37 -0.16 1.39 12.27
N ASN A 38 1.15 1.21 12.45
CA ASN A 38 1.91 1.87 13.53
C ASN A 38 1.25 1.68 14.91
N GLY A 39 0.73 0.47 15.18
CA GLY A 39 0.10 0.13 16.43
C GLY A 39 -1.36 0.53 16.59
N ALA A 40 -1.92 1.31 15.69
CA ALA A 40 -3.32 1.73 15.73
C ALA A 40 -4.20 0.81 14.88
N LYS A 41 -5.30 0.34 15.45
CA LYS A 41 -6.27 -0.50 14.72
C LYS A 41 -6.85 0.28 13.54
N VAL A 42 -6.89 -0.37 12.37
CA VAL A 42 -7.50 0.16 11.16
C VAL A 42 -8.58 -0.79 10.65
N THR A 43 -9.67 -0.22 10.16
CA THR A 43 -10.77 -0.97 9.55
C THR A 43 -10.98 -0.61 8.08
N SER A 44 -10.37 0.48 7.63
CA SER A 44 -10.37 0.88 6.23
C SER A 44 -9.08 1.59 5.86
N LEU A 45 -8.70 1.46 4.60
CA LEU A 45 -7.47 2.03 4.04
C LEU A 45 -7.73 2.45 2.60
N LYS A 46 -7.28 3.65 2.23
CA LYS A 46 -7.34 4.15 0.85
C LYS A 46 -5.96 4.07 0.23
N ILE A 47 -5.86 3.45 -0.92
CA ILE A 47 -4.62 3.32 -1.69
C ILE A 47 -4.86 3.64 -3.16
N LYS A 48 -3.79 3.72 -3.92
CA LYS A 48 -3.83 3.94 -5.37
C LYS A 48 -3.64 2.62 -6.12
N VAL A 49 -4.18 2.54 -7.31
CA VAL A 49 -3.91 1.43 -8.24
C VAL A 49 -2.40 1.27 -8.42
N GLY A 50 -1.91 0.06 -8.26
CA GLY A 50 -0.49 -0.28 -8.32
C GLY A 50 0.21 -0.31 -6.96
N ASP A 51 -0.43 0.18 -5.90
CA ASP A 51 0.15 0.14 -4.56
C ASP A 51 0.24 -1.28 -4.03
N VAL A 52 1.22 -1.50 -3.18
CA VAL A 52 1.51 -2.78 -2.53
C VAL A 52 1.19 -2.67 -1.04
N ILE A 53 0.48 -3.65 -0.50
CA ILE A 53 0.34 -3.82 0.95
C ILE A 53 1.13 -5.05 1.38
N SER A 54 2.02 -4.85 2.34
CA SER A 54 2.74 -5.93 3.03
C SER A 54 2.04 -6.22 4.35
N PHE A 55 1.53 -7.43 4.50
CA PHE A 55 0.88 -7.89 5.73
C PHE A 55 1.89 -8.64 6.58
N LYS A 56 2.15 -8.14 7.79
CA LYS A 56 3.12 -8.72 8.72
C LYS A 56 2.45 -9.24 9.98
N ASN A 57 2.70 -10.51 10.29
CA ASN A 57 2.17 -11.11 11.51
C ASN A 57 3.05 -10.76 12.72
N LEU A 58 2.51 -10.00 13.66
CA LEU A 58 3.18 -9.66 14.94
C LEU A 58 2.65 -10.48 16.11
N ASP A 59 1.66 -11.34 15.89
CA ASP A 59 1.11 -12.19 16.93
C ASP A 59 1.85 -13.52 17.07
N PRO A 60 1.87 -14.13 18.27
CA PRO A 60 2.57 -15.40 18.51
C PRO A 60 1.84 -16.62 17.94
N TYR A 61 0.73 -16.43 17.20
CA TYR A 61 -0.04 -17.47 16.53
C TYR A 61 -0.19 -17.16 15.05
N PHE A 62 -0.58 -18.17 14.28
CA PHE A 62 -0.74 -18.03 12.83
C PHE A 62 -1.88 -17.06 12.47
N HIS A 63 -1.66 -16.30 11.41
CA HIS A 63 -2.69 -15.59 10.69
C HIS A 63 -2.66 -15.98 9.23
N ASN A 64 -3.81 -15.89 8.57
CA ASN A 64 -3.85 -15.83 7.11
C ASN A 64 -4.46 -14.51 6.67
N VAL A 65 -4.30 -14.19 5.39
CA VAL A 65 -4.87 -13.00 4.78
C VAL A 65 -5.43 -13.40 3.44
N PHE A 66 -6.69 -13.08 3.19
CA PHE A 66 -7.33 -13.40 1.93
C PHE A 66 -8.40 -12.37 1.57
N SER A 67 -8.80 -12.36 0.31
CA SER A 67 -9.93 -11.59 -0.20
C SER A 67 -10.69 -12.40 -1.24
N LEU A 68 -12.00 -12.35 -1.17
CA LEU A 68 -12.90 -12.88 -2.18
C LEU A 68 -13.52 -11.79 -3.06
N SER A 69 -13.05 -10.55 -2.93
CA SER A 69 -13.56 -9.41 -3.70
C SER A 69 -13.12 -9.47 -5.16
N ASP A 70 -14.00 -9.11 -6.09
CA ASP A 70 -13.71 -9.12 -7.53
C ASP A 70 -12.56 -8.19 -7.91
N ALA A 71 -12.41 -7.06 -7.21
CA ALA A 71 -11.33 -6.11 -7.48
C ALA A 71 -9.94 -6.69 -7.19
N LYS A 72 -9.84 -7.61 -6.23
CA LYS A 72 -8.60 -8.35 -5.96
C LYS A 72 -8.92 -9.65 -5.21
N LEU A 73 -8.86 -10.75 -5.93
CA LEU A 73 -8.98 -12.09 -5.36
C LEU A 73 -7.58 -12.58 -4.99
N PHE A 74 -7.36 -12.91 -3.71
CA PHE A 74 -6.09 -13.45 -3.27
C PHE A 74 -6.22 -14.26 -1.98
N ASP A 75 -5.27 -15.15 -1.78
CA ASP A 75 -5.07 -15.90 -0.55
C ASP A 75 -3.57 -16.05 -0.30
N LEU A 76 -3.08 -15.43 0.77
CA LEU A 76 -1.66 -15.46 1.12
C LEU A 76 -1.28 -16.71 1.91
N GLY A 77 -2.24 -17.56 2.26
CA GLY A 77 -2.03 -18.70 3.13
C GLY A 77 -1.78 -18.30 4.58
N SER A 78 -1.50 -19.28 5.42
CA SER A 78 -1.18 -19.04 6.83
C SER A 78 0.31 -18.82 7.02
N PHE A 79 0.68 -17.85 7.85
CA PHE A 79 2.08 -17.57 8.14
C PHE A 79 2.30 -17.22 9.61
N PRO A 80 3.47 -17.61 10.16
CA PRO A 80 3.76 -17.44 11.58
C PRO A 80 4.25 -16.05 11.92
N GLN A 81 4.40 -15.79 13.21
CA GLN A 81 4.94 -14.55 13.74
C GLN A 81 6.24 -14.14 13.03
N GLY A 82 6.34 -12.85 12.71
CA GLY A 82 7.51 -12.24 12.10
C GLY A 82 7.57 -12.34 10.58
N GLN A 83 6.75 -13.19 9.95
CA GLN A 83 6.68 -13.25 8.49
C GLN A 83 5.74 -12.19 7.92
N ALA A 84 6.10 -11.68 6.75
CA ALA A 84 5.30 -10.75 5.97
C ALA A 84 5.06 -11.30 4.56
N ARG A 85 3.87 -11.04 4.02
CA ARG A 85 3.51 -11.39 2.64
C ARG A 85 2.82 -10.20 1.99
N SER A 86 3.15 -9.94 0.73
CA SER A 86 2.71 -8.73 0.03
C SER A 86 1.69 -9.03 -1.06
N VAL A 87 0.83 -8.06 -1.29
CA VAL A 87 -0.17 -8.06 -2.37
C VAL A 87 -0.08 -6.75 -3.13
N THR A 88 -0.06 -6.82 -4.46
CA THR A 88 -0.19 -5.66 -5.34
C THR A 88 -1.66 -5.47 -5.71
N PHE A 89 -2.18 -4.26 -5.49
CA PHE A 89 -3.56 -3.91 -5.82
C PHE A 89 -3.58 -3.20 -7.18
N ASP A 90 -3.80 -3.94 -8.24
CA ASP A 90 -3.65 -3.51 -9.64
C ASP A 90 -4.95 -3.09 -10.32
N LYS A 91 -6.07 -3.10 -9.60
CA LYS A 91 -7.38 -2.74 -10.12
C LYS A 91 -8.13 -1.87 -9.12
N ALA A 92 -8.77 -0.81 -9.61
CA ALA A 92 -9.63 0.04 -8.79
C ALA A 92 -10.85 -0.74 -8.28
N GLY A 93 -11.26 -0.43 -7.06
CA GLY A 93 -12.43 -1.03 -6.44
C GLY A 93 -12.26 -1.21 -4.94
N LYS A 94 -13.27 -1.80 -4.32
CA LYS A 94 -13.28 -2.10 -2.89
C LYS A 94 -12.88 -3.55 -2.67
N VAL A 95 -11.89 -3.76 -1.81
CA VAL A 95 -11.36 -5.09 -1.47
C VAL A 95 -11.59 -5.33 0.02
N GLU A 96 -12.36 -6.36 0.34
CA GLU A 96 -12.58 -6.80 1.72
C GLU A 96 -11.51 -7.82 2.08
N VAL A 97 -10.59 -7.43 2.96
CA VAL A 97 -9.49 -8.27 3.43
C VAL A 97 -9.87 -8.91 4.76
N GLU A 98 -9.63 -10.18 4.88
CA GLU A 98 -10.09 -10.99 6.02
C GLU A 98 -9.01 -11.98 6.47
N CYS A 99 -9.16 -12.45 7.72
CA CYS A 99 -8.43 -13.60 8.25
C CYS A 99 -9.44 -14.70 8.58
N ALA A 100 -9.29 -15.89 7.99
CA ALA A 100 -10.24 -16.99 8.19
C ALA A 100 -10.24 -17.53 9.62
N ILE A 101 -9.10 -17.45 10.32
CA ILE A 101 -8.93 -17.97 11.68
C ILE A 101 -9.54 -17.04 12.72
N HIS A 102 -9.59 -15.74 12.42
CA HIS A 102 -10.12 -14.71 13.32
C HIS A 102 -11.13 -13.84 12.55
N PRO A 103 -12.41 -14.23 12.52
CA PRO A 103 -13.43 -13.58 11.67
C PRO A 103 -13.66 -12.09 11.97
N GLN A 104 -13.29 -11.63 13.16
CA GLN A 104 -13.38 -10.21 13.52
C GLN A 104 -12.30 -9.35 12.84
N MET A 105 -11.25 -9.98 12.28
CA MET A 105 -10.21 -9.28 11.54
C MET A 105 -10.69 -8.96 10.13
N LYS A 106 -11.06 -7.71 9.92
CA LYS A 106 -11.54 -7.21 8.62
C LYS A 106 -10.92 -5.86 8.31
N LEU A 107 -10.52 -5.70 7.06
CA LEU A 107 -9.98 -4.45 6.56
C LEU A 107 -10.57 -4.18 5.17
N THR A 108 -11.25 -3.06 5.01
CA THR A 108 -11.72 -2.60 3.71
C THR A 108 -10.63 -1.78 3.04
N VAL A 109 -10.10 -2.24 1.92
CA VAL A 109 -9.13 -1.51 1.11
C VAL A 109 -9.85 -0.88 -0.08
N GLU A 110 -9.83 0.44 -0.14
CA GLU A 110 -10.40 1.20 -1.25
C GLU A 110 -9.27 1.58 -2.21
N VAL A 111 -9.29 1.01 -3.41
CA VAL A 111 -8.28 1.23 -4.45
C VAL A 111 -8.83 2.21 -5.47
N LYS A 112 -8.16 3.31 -5.66
CA LYS A 112 -8.60 4.37 -6.59
C LYS A 112 -7.65 4.66 -7.73
#